data_46a0ab6d704cd0595a2b24bbf464605a
#
_entry.id   46a0ab6d704cd0595a2b24bbf464605a
#
_cell.length_a   1.000
_cell.length_b   1.000
_cell.length_c   1.000
_cell.angle_alpha   90.00
_cell.angle_beta   90.00
_cell.angle_gamma   90.00
#
_symmetry.space_group_name_H-M   'P 1'
#
loop_
_entity.id
_entity.type
_entity.pdbx_description
1 polymer ?
#
loop_
_entity_poly.entity_id
_entity_poly.type
_entity_poly.pdbx_seq_one_letter_code
_entity_poly.pdbx_strand_id
1 'polypeptide(L)'
;AGVTGSVRVFAGGPVQPEIGFIVHSSEYRRPGTIAIDGQIAVTADPTVLRDLGRGRGPRKSLVAFGYAGWAPGQLEAEMARDDWFTVKEDPALVFDADRAKVWDLATARRTLPL
;
A
#
# COMPACT_ATOMS: atom_id res chain seq x y z
N ALA A 1 -12.90 22.77 -10.13
CA ALA A 1 -12.12 21.87 -10.96
C ALA A 1 -12.29 20.44 -10.48
N GLY A 2 -12.49 19.52 -11.39
CA GLY A 2 -12.60 18.11 -11.07
C GLY A 2 -11.25 17.45 -10.81
N VAL A 3 -11.31 16.17 -10.50
CA VAL A 3 -10.11 15.34 -10.37
C VAL A 3 -9.44 15.23 -11.73
N THR A 4 -8.15 15.54 -11.77
CA THR A 4 -7.41 15.57 -13.03
C THR A 4 -6.77 14.23 -13.39
N GLY A 5 -6.82 13.24 -12.52
CA GLY A 5 -6.26 11.92 -12.74
C GLY A 5 -7.15 10.84 -12.17
N SER A 6 -6.79 9.60 -12.44
CA SER A 6 -7.46 8.44 -11.87
C SER A 6 -6.65 7.90 -10.71
N VAL A 7 -7.34 7.40 -9.69
CA VAL A 7 -6.73 6.73 -8.55
C VAL A 7 -7.17 5.27 -8.58
N ARG A 8 -6.21 4.36 -8.47
CA ARG A 8 -6.51 2.94 -8.42
C ARG A 8 -6.99 2.56 -7.04
N VAL A 9 -8.05 1.75 -6.98
CA VAL A 9 -8.69 1.34 -5.73
C VAL A 9 -8.63 -0.18 -5.63
N PHE A 10 -8.22 -0.67 -4.48
CA PHE A 10 -8.03 -2.10 -4.22
C PHE A 10 -8.70 -2.50 -2.91
N ALA A 11 -9.03 -3.78 -2.79
CA ALA A 11 -9.38 -4.37 -1.50
C ALA A 11 -8.06 -4.62 -0.74
N GLY A 12 -7.92 -3.97 0.41
CA GLY A 12 -6.68 -4.09 1.20
C GLY A 12 -6.72 -5.20 2.25
N GLY A 13 -7.91 -5.60 2.69
CA GLY A 13 -8.04 -6.65 3.69
C GLY A 13 -9.44 -6.72 4.27
N PRO A 14 -9.70 -7.72 5.12
CA PRO A 14 -11.06 -8.00 5.62
C PRO A 14 -11.48 -7.12 6.80
N VAL A 15 -10.56 -6.44 7.47
CA VAL A 15 -10.89 -5.65 8.66
C VAL A 15 -11.27 -4.24 8.24
N GLN A 16 -12.41 -3.77 8.71
CA GLN A 16 -12.95 -2.43 8.43
C GLN A 16 -12.87 -2.07 6.95
N PRO A 17 -13.53 -2.83 6.06
CA PRO A 17 -13.39 -2.62 4.61
C PRO A 17 -13.98 -1.29 4.13
N GLU A 18 -14.66 -0.55 4.99
CA GLU A 18 -15.18 0.78 4.69
C GLU A 18 -14.12 1.88 4.86
N ILE A 19 -12.98 1.58 5.47
CA ILE A 19 -11.92 2.56 5.69
C ILE A 19 -10.90 2.48 4.55
N GLY A 20 -10.68 3.62 3.90
CA GLY A 20 -9.71 3.74 2.82
C GLY A 20 -8.37 4.25 3.32
N PHE A 21 -7.31 3.55 2.95
CA PHE A 21 -5.94 3.95 3.22
C PHE A 21 -5.27 4.32 1.91
N ILE A 22 -4.57 5.44 1.89
CA ILE A 22 -3.82 5.86 0.71
C ILE A 22 -2.37 5.44 0.92
N VAL A 23 -1.89 4.51 0.09
CA VAL A 23 -0.48 4.12 0.04
C VAL A 23 0.17 5.00 -1.03
N HIS A 24 1.22 5.72 -0.66
CA HIS A 24 1.76 6.74 -1.56
C HIS A 24 3.27 6.90 -1.41
N SER A 25 3.85 7.60 -2.36
CA SER A 25 5.26 7.96 -2.33
C SER A 25 5.53 8.95 -1.19
N SER A 26 6.68 8.83 -0.57
CA SER A 26 6.98 9.44 0.73
C SER A 26 7.28 10.93 0.70
N GLU A 27 7.39 11.54 -0.47
CA GLU A 27 7.62 12.99 -0.55
C GLU A 27 6.42 13.79 -0.09
N TYR A 28 5.23 13.18 -0.03
CA TYR A 28 4.00 13.82 0.38
C TYR A 28 3.71 13.46 1.84
N ARG A 29 3.35 14.46 2.65
CA ARG A 29 3.01 14.24 4.05
C ARG A 29 1.81 15.08 4.46
N ARG A 30 0.98 14.51 5.34
CA ARG A 30 -0.13 15.17 6.01
C ARG A 30 -0.13 14.74 7.48
N PRO A 31 -0.85 15.45 8.35
CA PRO A 31 -1.04 14.96 9.72
C PRO A 31 -1.60 13.55 9.68
N GLY A 32 -1.00 12.65 10.46
CA GLY A 32 -1.39 11.24 10.46
C GLY A 32 -0.72 10.38 9.41
N THR A 33 0.16 10.94 8.57
CA THR A 33 0.95 10.14 7.64
C THR A 33 1.93 9.27 8.41
N ILE A 34 1.92 7.97 8.10
CA ILE A 34 2.84 7.00 8.69
C ILE A 34 3.87 6.64 7.61
N ALA A 35 5.13 6.99 7.86
CA ALA A 35 6.21 6.61 6.98
C ALA A 35 6.52 5.13 7.18
N ILE A 36 6.43 4.34 6.13
CA ILE A 36 6.82 2.94 6.16
C ILE A 36 8.34 2.85 6.03
N ASP A 37 8.90 3.63 5.10
CA ASP A 37 10.34 3.81 4.97
C ASP A 37 10.59 5.11 4.21
N GLY A 38 11.79 5.28 3.64
CA GLY A 38 12.15 6.48 2.89
C GLY A 38 11.45 6.63 1.53
N GLN A 39 10.69 5.64 1.09
CA GLN A 39 10.09 5.63 -0.24
C GLN A 39 8.57 5.50 -0.23
N ILE A 40 7.99 4.89 0.79
CA ILE A 40 6.55 4.62 0.88
C ILE A 40 6.00 5.10 2.21
N ALA A 41 4.81 5.69 2.16
CA ALA A 41 4.07 6.13 3.33
C ALA A 41 2.59 5.79 3.18
N VAL A 42 1.85 5.84 4.28
CA VAL A 42 0.41 5.55 4.31
C VAL A 42 -0.30 6.68 5.04
N THR A 43 -1.39 7.17 4.45
CA THR A 43 -2.24 8.19 5.06
C THR A 43 -3.70 7.78 4.96
N ALA A 44 -4.44 7.87 6.07
CA ALA A 44 -5.86 7.58 6.09
C ALA A 44 -6.74 8.83 5.93
N ASP A 45 -6.15 10.02 5.88
CA ASP A 45 -6.88 11.27 5.78
C ASP A 45 -7.41 11.47 4.35
N PRO A 46 -8.73 11.67 4.16
CA PRO A 46 -9.30 11.88 2.84
C PRO A 46 -8.82 13.15 2.15
N THR A 47 -8.18 14.07 2.85
CA THR A 47 -7.57 15.25 2.25
C THR A 47 -6.57 14.89 1.15
N VAL A 48 -5.94 13.72 1.23
CA VAL A 48 -5.02 13.25 0.19
C VAL A 48 -5.72 13.16 -1.16
N LEU A 49 -6.95 12.65 -1.20
CA LEU A 49 -7.71 12.55 -2.44
C LEU A 49 -8.03 13.92 -3.02
N ARG A 50 -8.31 14.88 -2.16
CA ARG A 50 -8.55 16.28 -2.57
C ARG A 50 -7.29 16.88 -3.16
N ASP A 51 -6.15 16.65 -2.52
CA ASP A 51 -4.87 17.15 -3.02
C ASP A 51 -4.51 16.51 -4.37
N LEU A 52 -4.78 15.21 -4.53
CA LEU A 52 -4.59 14.54 -5.82
C LEU A 52 -5.43 15.18 -6.91
N GLY A 53 -6.69 15.49 -6.63
CA GLY A 53 -7.57 16.14 -7.58
C GLY A 53 -7.11 17.53 -7.98
N ARG A 54 -6.30 18.18 -7.16
CA ARG A 54 -5.76 19.52 -7.40
C ARG A 54 -4.33 19.52 -7.94
N GLY A 55 -3.77 18.34 -8.23
CA GLY A 55 -2.40 18.23 -8.70
C GLY A 55 -1.35 18.48 -7.61
N ARG A 56 -1.74 18.41 -6.35
CA ARG A 56 -0.85 18.67 -5.20
C ARG A 56 -0.61 17.44 -4.34
N GLY A 57 -1.05 16.28 -4.82
CA GLY A 57 -0.90 15.03 -4.09
C GLY A 57 0.46 14.38 -4.29
N PRO A 58 0.63 13.16 -3.76
CA PRO A 58 1.84 12.39 -3.97
C PRO A 58 2.02 12.02 -5.44
N ARG A 59 3.26 11.82 -5.85
CA ARG A 59 3.57 11.44 -7.23
C ARG A 59 3.04 10.06 -7.58
N LYS A 60 3.06 9.14 -6.63
CA LYS A 60 2.55 7.78 -6.81
C LYS A 60 1.59 7.48 -5.68
N SER A 61 0.48 6.85 -6.00
CA SER A 61 -0.52 6.49 -4.98
C SER A 61 -1.44 5.38 -5.44
N LEU A 62 -2.00 4.68 -4.46
CA LEU A 62 -3.14 3.80 -4.64
C LEU A 62 -4.00 3.87 -3.38
N VAL A 63 -5.27 3.47 -3.50
CA VAL A 63 -6.17 3.42 -2.36
C VAL A 63 -6.50 1.96 -2.07
N ALA A 64 -6.39 1.57 -0.80
CA ALA A 64 -6.77 0.24 -0.35
C ALA A 64 -7.85 0.36 0.71
N PHE A 65 -8.96 -0.36 0.54
CA PHE A 65 -10.02 -0.39 1.53
C PHE A 65 -9.88 -1.62 2.42
N GLY A 66 -9.89 -1.38 3.74
CA GLY A 66 -9.70 -2.42 4.71
C GLY A 66 -8.24 -2.77 4.93
N TYR A 67 -8.00 -3.58 5.96
CA TYR A 67 -6.65 -4.00 6.30
C TYR A 67 -6.67 -5.40 6.90
N ALA A 68 -5.50 -5.95 7.13
CA ALA A 68 -5.31 -7.21 7.85
C ALA A 68 -4.55 -6.92 9.13
N GLY A 69 -4.89 -7.65 10.18
CA GLY A 69 -4.22 -7.53 11.46
C GLY A 69 -3.78 -8.89 11.98
N TRP A 70 -2.76 -8.91 12.81
CA TRP A 70 -2.23 -10.12 13.40
C TRP A 70 -2.08 -9.97 14.91
N ALA A 71 -2.47 -11.00 15.64
CA ALA A 71 -2.14 -11.10 17.05
C ALA A 71 -0.64 -11.36 17.20
N PRO A 72 -0.04 -11.09 18.39
CA PRO A 72 1.36 -11.39 18.61
C PRO A 72 1.70 -12.84 18.27
N GLY A 73 2.73 -13.04 17.44
CA GLY A 73 3.18 -14.36 16.99
C GLY A 73 2.38 -14.97 15.86
N GLN A 74 1.23 -14.42 15.51
CA GLN A 74 0.36 -14.99 14.49
C GLN A 74 0.99 -14.92 13.10
N LEU A 75 1.52 -13.77 12.70
CA LEU A 75 2.13 -13.61 11.38
C LEU A 75 3.33 -14.53 11.24
N GLU A 76 4.17 -14.62 12.25
CA GLU A 76 5.33 -15.50 12.25
C GLU A 76 4.93 -16.96 12.07
N ALA A 77 3.86 -17.39 12.75
CA ALA A 77 3.35 -18.75 12.61
C ALA A 77 2.82 -19.01 11.20
N GLU A 78 2.13 -18.04 10.62
CA GLU A 78 1.61 -18.17 9.26
C GLU A 78 2.74 -18.18 8.22
N MET A 79 3.79 -17.38 8.43
CA MET A 79 4.97 -17.41 7.58
C MET A 79 5.70 -18.74 7.66
N ALA A 80 5.75 -19.34 8.84
CA ALA A 80 6.36 -20.67 9.01
C ALA A 80 5.60 -21.75 8.24
N ARG A 81 4.30 -21.56 7.97
CA ARG A 81 3.48 -22.48 7.19
C ARG A 81 3.45 -22.09 5.69
N ASP A 82 4.24 -21.13 5.27
CA ASP A 82 4.24 -20.60 3.90
C ASP A 82 2.93 -19.94 3.46
N ASP A 83 2.14 -19.45 4.42
CA ASP A 83 0.92 -18.69 4.09
C ASP A 83 1.25 -17.30 3.58
N TRP A 84 2.39 -16.76 3.96
CA TRP A 84 2.89 -15.45 3.56
C TRP A 84 4.38 -15.55 3.22
N PHE A 85 4.83 -14.67 2.36
CA PHE A 85 6.25 -14.47 2.14
C PHE A 85 6.56 -12.98 2.07
N THR A 86 7.83 -12.62 2.28
CA THR A 86 8.27 -11.24 2.23
C THR A 86 9.04 -10.96 0.96
N VAL A 87 8.93 -9.72 0.51
CA VAL A 87 9.65 -9.21 -0.64
C VAL A 87 10.24 -7.87 -0.23
N LYS A 88 11.47 -7.61 -0.65
CA LYS A 88 12.06 -6.30 -0.42
C LYS A 88 11.17 -5.24 -1.05
N GLU A 89 10.89 -4.19 -0.30
CA GLU A 89 10.04 -3.11 -0.75
C GLU A 89 10.62 -2.44 -1.99
N ASP A 90 9.75 -2.20 -2.97
CA ASP A 90 10.11 -1.59 -4.25
C ASP A 90 8.92 -0.77 -4.74
N PRO A 91 9.05 0.57 -4.81
CA PRO A 91 7.95 1.42 -5.27
C PRO A 91 7.46 1.08 -6.68
N ALA A 92 8.34 0.63 -7.56
CA ALA A 92 7.92 0.22 -8.90
C ALA A 92 6.99 -0.99 -8.85
N LEU A 93 7.27 -1.94 -7.95
CA LEU A 93 6.41 -3.11 -7.76
C LEU A 93 5.06 -2.70 -7.15
N VAL A 94 5.07 -1.80 -6.19
CA VAL A 94 3.85 -1.37 -5.49
C VAL A 94 2.97 -0.53 -6.39
N PHE A 95 3.53 0.44 -7.11
CA PHE A 95 2.76 1.47 -7.83
C PHE A 95 2.70 1.26 -9.33
N ASP A 96 3.75 0.77 -9.96
CA ASP A 96 3.90 0.84 -11.41
C ASP A 96 3.69 -0.48 -12.13
N ALA A 97 3.88 -1.62 -11.45
CA ALA A 97 3.76 -2.92 -12.09
C ALA A 97 2.32 -3.20 -12.52
N ASP A 98 2.17 -3.87 -13.65
CA ASP A 98 0.89 -4.38 -14.12
C ASP A 98 0.28 -5.29 -13.06
N ARG A 99 -0.94 -5.00 -12.64
CA ARG A 99 -1.62 -5.76 -11.57
C ARG A 99 -1.72 -7.24 -11.90
N ALA A 100 -1.86 -7.59 -13.15
CA ALA A 100 -1.93 -8.98 -13.57
C ALA A 100 -0.60 -9.72 -13.37
N LYS A 101 0.52 -8.99 -13.26
CA LYS A 101 1.86 -9.57 -13.16
C LYS A 101 2.48 -9.42 -11.79
N VAL A 102 1.84 -8.67 -10.88
CA VAL A 102 2.44 -8.34 -9.59
C VAL A 102 2.75 -9.58 -8.76
N TRP A 103 1.84 -10.54 -8.74
CA TRP A 103 2.05 -11.77 -7.99
C TRP A 103 3.29 -12.54 -8.48
N ASP A 104 3.41 -12.70 -9.79
CA ASP A 104 4.56 -13.41 -10.36
C ASP A 104 5.87 -12.67 -10.12
N LEU A 105 5.85 -11.34 -10.26
CA LEU A 105 7.03 -10.51 -9.99
C LEU A 105 7.44 -10.58 -8.53
N ALA A 106 6.46 -10.50 -7.62
CA ALA A 106 6.73 -10.58 -6.18
C ALA A 106 7.26 -11.95 -5.81
N THR A 107 6.67 -13.02 -6.35
CA THR A 107 7.10 -14.39 -6.07
C THR A 107 8.55 -14.61 -6.52
N ALA A 108 8.93 -14.04 -7.66
CA ALA A 108 10.30 -14.16 -8.17
C ALA A 108 11.32 -13.43 -7.27
N ARG A 109 10.87 -12.47 -6.48
CA ARG A 109 11.71 -11.68 -5.56
C ARG A 109 11.56 -12.09 -4.11
N ARG A 110 10.90 -13.20 -3.86
CA ARG A 110 10.61 -13.67 -2.51
C ARG A 110 11.89 -13.86 -1.71
N THR A 111 11.92 -13.28 -0.50
CA THR A 111 13.04 -13.50 0.41
C THR A 111 12.79 -14.78 1.22
N LEU A 112 13.90 -15.43 1.64
CA LEU A 112 13.77 -16.60 2.48
C LEU A 112 13.26 -16.20 3.86
N PRO A 113 12.48 -17.06 4.53
CA PRO A 113 12.05 -16.81 5.90
C PRO A 113 13.25 -16.67 6.81
N LEU A 114 13.09 -15.80 7.78
CA LEU A 114 14.11 -15.62 8.81
C LEU A 114 14.15 -16.81 9.77
#